data_bd4eecc7030947b3b48b9c369dc22766
#
_entry.id   bd4eecc7030947b3b48b9c369dc22766
#
_cell.length_a   1.000
_cell.length_b   1.000
_cell.length_c   1.000
_cell.angle_alpha   90.00
_cell.angle_beta   90.00
_cell.angle_gamma   90.00
#
_symmetry.space_group_name_H-M   'P 1'
#
loop_
_entity.id
_entity.type
_entity.pdbx_description
1 polymer ?
#
loop_
_entity_poly.entity_id
_entity_poly.type
_entity_poly.pdbx_seq_one_letter_code
_entity_poly.pdbx_strand_id
1 'polypeptide(L)'
;MDTSLSWIKAYVPDLDCTAQEYTDAMTLSGTKVEGFTEFDKNLDKIIVGKINKIEKHPDADKLVICQVQINEEGEEVQIVTGAANVKEGDKVPVVLDGGDVGSSHKDGENENGFKIKKGKLRGVESFGMMCSIEEL
;
A
#
# COMPACT_ATOMS: atom_id res chain seq x y z
N MET A 1 16.90 -19.59 6.79
CA MET A 1 15.91 -19.49 7.90
C MET A 1 15.52 -18.03 7.99
N ASP A 2 14.22 -17.75 7.90
CA ASP A 2 13.70 -16.39 7.98
C ASP A 2 13.22 -16.13 9.40
N THR A 3 13.58 -14.98 9.95
CA THR A 3 13.18 -14.54 11.29
C THR A 3 12.62 -13.14 11.24
N SER A 4 11.56 -12.88 12.00
CA SER A 4 10.97 -11.57 12.12
C SER A 4 11.65 -10.78 13.24
N LEU A 5 12.09 -9.55 12.96
CA LEU A 5 12.65 -8.67 13.98
C LEU A 5 11.63 -8.35 15.10
N SER A 6 10.34 -8.27 14.76
CA SER A 6 9.27 -8.09 15.76
C SER A 6 9.13 -9.29 16.70
N TRP A 7 9.34 -10.51 16.19
CA TRP A 7 9.36 -11.70 17.05
C TRP A 7 10.57 -11.71 17.98
N ILE A 8 11.74 -11.31 17.47
CA ILE A 8 12.93 -11.21 18.30
C ILE A 8 12.74 -10.19 19.42
N LYS A 9 12.17 -9.02 19.11
CA LYS A 9 11.82 -8.00 20.10
C LYS A 9 10.84 -8.48 21.17
N ALA A 10 9.97 -9.43 20.87
CA ALA A 10 9.07 -10.02 21.85
C ALA A 10 9.83 -10.84 22.94
N TYR A 11 10.99 -11.39 22.62
CA TYR A 11 11.86 -12.12 23.56
C TYR A 11 12.97 -11.24 24.14
N VAL A 12 13.34 -10.18 23.44
CA VAL A 12 14.36 -9.20 23.85
C VAL A 12 13.75 -7.80 23.78
N PRO A 13 12.91 -7.41 24.76
CA PRO A 13 12.13 -6.17 24.71
C PRO A 13 12.97 -4.89 24.60
N ASP A 14 14.19 -4.92 25.15
CA ASP A 14 15.12 -3.79 25.15
C ASP A 14 15.93 -3.67 23.84
N LEU A 15 15.64 -4.54 22.85
CA LEU A 15 16.32 -4.46 21.55
C LEU A 15 15.84 -3.23 20.77
N ASP A 16 16.67 -2.20 20.74
CA ASP A 16 16.44 -0.98 19.96
C ASP A 16 17.50 -0.86 18.88
N CYS A 17 17.16 -1.33 17.68
CA CYS A 17 18.03 -1.28 16.52
C CYS A 17 17.21 -1.33 15.23
N THR A 18 17.80 -0.80 14.16
CA THR A 18 17.31 -0.94 12.79
C THR A 18 17.56 -2.35 12.25
N ALA A 19 16.89 -2.73 11.17
CA ALA A 19 17.12 -4.01 10.50
C ALA A 19 18.55 -4.16 10.00
N GLN A 20 19.17 -3.05 9.52
CA GLN A 20 20.56 -3.04 9.08
C GLN A 20 21.53 -3.28 10.24
N GLU A 21 21.38 -2.56 11.35
CA GLU A 21 22.24 -2.73 12.54
C GLU A 21 22.15 -4.14 13.12
N TYR A 22 20.93 -4.70 13.15
CA TYR A 22 20.71 -6.08 13.57
C TYR A 22 21.46 -7.07 12.65
N THR A 23 21.32 -6.90 11.32
CA THR A 23 21.96 -7.72 10.32
C THR A 23 23.49 -7.71 10.44
N ASP A 24 24.06 -6.52 10.61
CA ASP A 24 25.51 -6.34 10.76
C ASP A 24 26.02 -6.99 12.06
N ALA A 25 25.34 -6.76 13.18
CA ALA A 25 25.69 -7.33 14.46
C ALA A 25 25.63 -8.88 14.46
N MET A 26 24.57 -9.45 13.88
CA MET A 26 24.43 -10.90 13.74
C MET A 26 25.53 -11.52 12.88
N THR A 27 25.83 -10.89 11.76
CA THR A 27 26.88 -11.34 10.84
C THR A 27 28.25 -11.30 11.52
N LEU A 28 28.57 -10.22 12.22
CA LEU A 28 29.83 -10.06 12.94
C LEU A 28 29.96 -11.02 14.14
N SER A 29 28.85 -11.41 14.76
CA SER A 29 28.84 -12.36 15.90
C SER A 29 28.83 -13.82 15.48
N GLY A 30 28.86 -14.13 14.20
CA GLY A 30 29.03 -15.48 13.68
C GLY A 30 27.81 -16.08 12.98
N THR A 31 26.67 -15.39 12.95
CA THR A 31 25.47 -15.82 12.21
C THR A 31 25.31 -14.94 10.98
N LYS A 32 25.80 -15.39 9.84
CA LYS A 32 25.70 -14.62 8.59
C LYS A 32 24.24 -14.39 8.21
N VAL A 33 23.85 -13.14 8.08
CA VAL A 33 22.57 -12.72 7.48
C VAL A 33 22.80 -12.41 6.01
N GLU A 34 22.07 -13.07 5.12
CA GLU A 34 22.23 -12.92 3.67
C GLU A 34 21.42 -11.77 3.09
N GLY A 35 20.40 -11.29 3.81
CA GLY A 35 19.57 -10.17 3.43
C GLY A 35 18.40 -9.99 4.39
N PHE A 36 17.67 -8.90 4.23
CA PHE A 36 16.43 -8.63 4.94
C PHE A 36 15.45 -7.87 4.03
N THR A 37 14.17 -7.95 4.35
CA THR A 37 13.11 -7.22 3.67
C THR A 37 12.35 -6.38 4.69
N GLU A 38 12.19 -5.11 4.41
CA GLU A 38 11.32 -4.21 5.17
C GLU A 38 10.00 -4.04 4.43
N PHE A 39 8.89 -4.40 5.08
CA PHE A 39 7.56 -4.37 4.46
C PHE A 39 6.85 -3.02 4.57
N ASP A 40 7.35 -2.11 5.39
CA ASP A 40 6.76 -0.80 5.67
C ASP A 40 7.37 0.35 4.87
N LYS A 41 8.29 0.04 3.95
CA LYS A 41 8.84 1.06 3.04
C LYS A 41 7.83 1.42 1.98
N ASN A 42 7.61 2.72 1.81
CA ASN A 42 6.76 3.30 0.76
C ASN A 42 5.24 3.11 0.94
N LEU A 43 4.76 2.92 2.16
CA LEU A 43 3.32 2.91 2.47
C LEU A 43 2.79 4.32 2.83
N ASP A 44 3.50 5.36 2.41
CA ASP A 44 3.13 6.74 2.73
C ASP A 44 1.79 7.10 2.07
N LYS A 45 0.84 7.63 2.87
CA LYS A 45 -0.52 7.97 2.44
C LYS A 45 -1.38 6.80 1.94
N ILE A 46 -1.03 5.58 2.30
CA ILE A 46 -1.91 4.44 2.13
C ILE A 46 -2.76 4.29 3.39
N ILE A 47 -4.05 4.28 3.21
CA ILE A 47 -5.04 4.16 4.29
C ILE A 47 -6.05 3.06 3.98
N VAL A 48 -6.75 2.59 4.98
CA VAL A 48 -7.90 1.70 4.80
C VAL A 48 -9.15 2.53 4.62
N GLY A 49 -9.71 2.51 3.42
CA GLY A 49 -10.99 3.13 3.11
C GLY A 49 -12.14 2.13 3.08
N LYS A 50 -13.35 2.60 3.36
CA LYS A 50 -14.59 1.81 3.24
C LYS A 50 -15.38 2.29 2.04
N ILE A 51 -15.75 1.37 1.16
CA ILE A 51 -16.59 1.66 -0.01
C ILE A 51 -18.04 1.85 0.46
N ASN A 52 -18.55 3.06 0.37
CA ASN A 52 -19.93 3.37 0.75
C ASN A 52 -20.90 3.22 -0.44
N LYS A 53 -20.46 3.54 -1.66
CA LYS A 53 -21.30 3.48 -2.85
C LYS A 53 -20.47 3.12 -4.09
N ILE A 54 -21.08 2.36 -4.99
CA ILE A 54 -20.51 2.01 -6.30
C ILE A 54 -21.47 2.41 -7.40
N GLU A 55 -21.00 3.15 -8.39
CA GLU A 55 -21.76 3.56 -9.58
C GLU A 55 -21.02 3.14 -10.85
N LYS A 56 -21.77 2.84 -11.91
CA LYS A 56 -21.15 2.57 -13.22
C LYS A 56 -20.61 3.85 -13.82
N HIS A 57 -19.44 3.73 -14.48
CA HIS A 57 -18.88 4.84 -15.22
C HIS A 57 -19.73 5.14 -16.46
N PRO A 58 -20.08 6.41 -16.74
CA PRO A 58 -20.98 6.75 -17.86
C PRO A 58 -20.39 6.43 -19.26
N ASP A 59 -19.06 6.52 -19.39
CA ASP A 59 -18.37 6.39 -20.68
C ASP A 59 -17.43 5.16 -20.74
N ALA A 60 -17.54 4.22 -19.80
CA ALA A 60 -16.65 3.06 -19.78
C ALA A 60 -17.31 1.84 -19.09
N ASP A 61 -17.58 0.80 -19.87
CA ASP A 61 -18.24 -0.43 -19.39
C ASP A 61 -17.42 -1.22 -18.34
N LYS A 62 -16.10 -1.01 -18.31
CA LYS A 62 -15.16 -1.73 -17.41
C LYS A 62 -14.72 -0.92 -16.21
N LEU A 63 -15.21 0.30 -16.05
CA LEU A 63 -14.86 1.15 -14.93
C LEU A 63 -16.08 1.37 -14.02
N VAL A 64 -15.79 1.48 -12.73
CA VAL A 64 -16.76 1.86 -11.72
C VAL A 64 -16.25 3.05 -10.93
N ILE A 65 -17.17 3.87 -10.46
CA ILE A 65 -16.94 5.03 -9.62
C ILE A 65 -17.30 4.64 -8.20
N CYS A 66 -16.35 4.69 -7.29
CA CYS A 66 -16.56 4.36 -5.88
C CYS A 66 -16.47 5.61 -5.04
N GLN A 67 -17.43 5.79 -4.11
CA GLN A 67 -17.33 6.74 -3.03
C GLN A 67 -16.74 6.01 -1.83
N VAL A 68 -15.55 6.40 -1.43
CA VAL A 68 -14.77 5.70 -0.40
C VAL A 68 -14.57 6.62 0.79
N GLN A 69 -15.05 6.19 1.92
CA GLN A 69 -14.83 6.87 3.20
C GLN A 69 -13.41 6.61 3.67
N ILE A 70 -12.67 7.67 3.95
CA ILE A 70 -11.24 7.63 4.26
C ILE A 70 -10.91 7.85 5.75
N ASN A 71 -11.89 8.29 6.54
CA ASN A 71 -11.73 8.50 7.98
C ASN A 71 -13.02 8.21 8.75
N GLU A 72 -12.94 8.24 10.08
CA GLU A 72 -14.09 8.02 10.97
C GLU A 72 -15.06 9.21 10.97
N GLU A 73 -14.63 10.38 10.53
CA GLU A 73 -15.46 11.60 10.45
C GLU A 73 -16.43 11.58 9.26
N GLY A 74 -16.30 10.56 8.37
CA GLY A 74 -17.18 10.37 7.22
C GLY A 74 -16.77 11.12 5.97
N GLU A 75 -15.52 11.59 5.90
CA GLU A 75 -14.98 12.19 4.68
C GLU A 75 -14.87 11.14 3.57
N GLU A 76 -15.45 11.46 2.42
CA GLU A 76 -15.47 10.58 1.25
C GLU A 76 -14.62 11.13 0.12
N VAL A 77 -13.93 10.22 -0.57
CA VAL A 77 -13.22 10.53 -1.80
C VAL A 77 -13.74 9.68 -2.94
N GLN A 78 -13.82 10.28 -4.12
CA GLN A 78 -14.20 9.59 -5.34
C GLN A 78 -12.99 8.89 -5.95
N ILE A 79 -13.11 7.60 -6.20
CA ILE A 79 -12.08 6.79 -6.84
C ILE A 79 -12.69 6.03 -8.00
N VAL A 80 -12.08 6.15 -9.17
CA VAL A 80 -12.45 5.38 -10.37
C VAL A 80 -11.54 4.17 -10.47
N THR A 81 -12.12 2.99 -10.56
CA THR A 81 -11.37 1.73 -10.64
C THR A 81 -11.91 0.78 -11.71
N GLY A 82 -11.04 -0.06 -12.25
CA GLY A 82 -11.41 -1.17 -13.12
C GLY A 82 -11.58 -2.51 -12.39
N ALA A 83 -11.48 -2.52 -11.06
CA ALA A 83 -11.64 -3.73 -10.27
C ALA A 83 -13.11 -4.20 -10.30
N ALA A 84 -13.31 -5.43 -10.78
CA ALA A 84 -14.65 -6.04 -10.87
C ALA A 84 -15.10 -6.77 -9.59
N ASN A 85 -14.18 -6.92 -8.62
CA ASN A 85 -14.39 -7.69 -7.40
C ASN A 85 -14.73 -6.85 -6.16
N VAL A 86 -14.93 -5.54 -6.33
CA VAL A 86 -15.28 -4.61 -5.23
C VAL A 86 -16.78 -4.59 -4.99
N LYS A 87 -17.18 -4.47 -3.71
CA LYS A 87 -18.59 -4.38 -3.28
C LYS A 87 -18.77 -3.24 -2.29
N GLU A 88 -19.99 -2.74 -2.21
CA GLU A 88 -20.38 -1.77 -1.16
C GLU A 88 -20.19 -2.39 0.22
N GLY A 89 -19.57 -1.65 1.13
CA GLY A 89 -19.20 -2.11 2.47
C GLY A 89 -17.82 -2.71 2.61
N ASP A 90 -17.12 -3.00 1.51
CA ASP A 90 -15.76 -3.53 1.55
C ASP A 90 -14.78 -2.50 2.12
N LYS A 91 -13.81 -3.00 2.88
CA LYS A 91 -12.65 -2.24 3.30
C LYS A 91 -11.48 -2.54 2.37
N VAL A 92 -10.93 -1.50 1.78
CA VAL A 92 -9.89 -1.60 0.76
C VAL A 92 -8.73 -0.67 1.09
N PRO A 93 -7.49 -1.06 0.78
CA PRO A 93 -6.37 -0.14 0.87
C PRO A 93 -6.46 0.90 -0.26
N VAL A 94 -6.30 2.16 0.12
CA VAL A 94 -6.41 3.31 -0.76
C VAL A 94 -5.19 4.18 -0.61
N VAL A 95 -4.57 4.52 -1.71
CA VAL A 95 -3.53 5.55 -1.77
C VAL A 95 -4.16 6.88 -2.17
N LEU A 96 -3.91 7.91 -1.39
CA LEU A 96 -4.36 9.27 -1.65
C LEU A 96 -3.42 10.02 -2.58
N ASP A 97 -3.87 11.18 -3.07
CA ASP A 97 -3.06 12.08 -3.91
C ASP A 97 -1.71 12.41 -3.27
N GLY A 98 -0.63 12.21 -4.04
CA GLY A 98 0.75 12.38 -3.61
C GLY A 98 1.32 11.23 -2.79
N GLY A 99 0.57 10.13 -2.60
CA GLY A 99 1.08 8.90 -2.02
C GLY A 99 1.91 8.09 -3.01
N ASP A 100 2.74 7.21 -2.49
CA ASP A 100 3.60 6.33 -3.25
C ASP A 100 3.12 4.89 -3.09
N VAL A 101 3.05 4.15 -4.18
CA VAL A 101 2.83 2.70 -4.15
C VAL A 101 4.13 2.02 -4.51
N GLY A 102 4.61 1.14 -3.63
CA GLY A 102 5.79 0.35 -3.89
C GLY A 102 5.60 -0.44 -5.19
N SER A 103 6.54 -0.29 -6.12
CA SER A 103 6.53 -1.13 -7.32
C SER A 103 7.01 -2.52 -6.95
N SER A 104 6.08 -3.46 -6.78
CA SER A 104 6.41 -4.88 -6.70
C SER A 104 6.70 -5.52 -8.06
N HIS A 105 6.96 -4.72 -9.08
CA HIS A 105 7.43 -5.25 -10.36
C HIS A 105 8.90 -5.62 -10.27
N LYS A 106 9.15 -6.93 -10.19
CA LYS A 106 10.44 -7.60 -10.21
C LYS A 106 11.19 -7.49 -11.55
N ASP A 107 10.95 -6.46 -12.33
CA ASP A 107 11.71 -6.19 -13.56
C ASP A 107 12.56 -4.95 -13.35
N GLY A 108 13.65 -5.17 -12.75
CA GLY A 108 15.02 -4.62 -12.71
C GLY A 108 15.35 -3.22 -13.14
N GLU A 109 14.45 -2.22 -13.29
CA GLU A 109 14.87 -0.91 -13.79
C GLU A 109 14.19 0.33 -13.18
N ASN A 110 13.29 0.22 -12.20
CA ASN A 110 12.76 1.42 -11.55
C ASN A 110 12.63 1.23 -10.03
N GLU A 111 13.64 1.68 -9.29
CA GLU A 111 13.62 1.84 -7.82
C GLU A 111 12.72 3.00 -7.36
N ASN A 112 12.03 3.66 -8.27
CA ASN A 112 11.12 4.76 -7.96
C ASN A 112 9.69 4.23 -7.94
N GLY A 113 9.09 4.16 -6.76
CA GLY A 113 7.68 3.90 -6.58
C GLY A 113 6.80 4.78 -7.49
N PHE A 114 5.63 4.28 -7.86
CA PHE A 114 4.70 5.00 -8.70
C PHE A 114 3.91 6.01 -7.86
N LYS A 115 4.14 7.29 -8.09
CA LYS A 115 3.47 8.38 -7.37
C LYS A 115 2.07 8.61 -7.90
N ILE A 116 1.08 8.35 -7.07
CA ILE A 116 -0.32 8.58 -7.40
C ILE A 116 -0.63 10.07 -7.38
N LYS A 117 -1.25 10.56 -8.44
CA LYS A 117 -1.73 11.93 -8.56
C LYS A 117 -3.21 11.93 -8.87
N LYS A 118 -3.93 12.93 -8.33
CA LYS A 118 -5.27 13.28 -8.76
C LYS A 118 -5.32 13.35 -10.29
N GLY A 119 -6.23 12.61 -10.91
CA GLY A 119 -6.35 12.54 -12.35
C GLY A 119 -7.78 12.37 -12.81
N LYS A 120 -7.97 12.44 -14.13
CA LYS A 120 -9.25 12.14 -14.78
C LYS A 120 -9.14 10.85 -15.57
N LEU A 121 -10.01 9.89 -15.23
CA LEU A 121 -10.17 8.66 -15.97
C LEU A 121 -11.43 8.77 -16.84
N ARG A 122 -11.23 8.87 -18.14
CA ARG A 122 -12.31 9.08 -19.15
C ARG A 122 -13.31 10.17 -18.75
N GLY A 123 -12.79 11.33 -18.31
CA GLY A 123 -13.60 12.51 -17.97
C GLY A 123 -14.09 12.58 -16.52
N VAL A 124 -14.02 11.49 -15.75
CA VAL A 124 -14.39 11.44 -14.33
C VAL A 124 -13.15 11.61 -13.44
N GLU A 125 -13.23 12.49 -12.45
CA GLU A 125 -12.13 12.76 -11.53
C GLU A 125 -11.94 11.59 -10.55
N SER A 126 -10.68 11.20 -10.34
CA SER A 126 -10.27 10.24 -9.30
C SER A 126 -9.25 10.91 -8.38
N PHE A 127 -9.51 10.86 -7.08
CA PHE A 127 -8.69 11.53 -6.06
C PHE A 127 -7.72 10.59 -5.35
N GLY A 128 -7.58 9.37 -5.86
CA GLY A 128 -6.70 8.34 -5.33
C GLY A 128 -6.80 7.07 -6.17
N MET A 129 -6.18 6.01 -5.67
CA MET A 129 -6.21 4.69 -6.28
C MET A 129 -6.47 3.62 -5.22
N MET A 130 -7.25 2.60 -5.55
CA MET A 130 -7.33 1.38 -4.74
C MET A 130 -6.13 0.51 -5.06
N CYS A 131 -5.44 0.04 -4.04
CA CYS A 131 -4.27 -0.82 -4.21
C CYS A 131 -4.70 -2.29 -4.25
N SER A 132 -4.08 -3.05 -5.14
CA SER A 132 -4.11 -4.52 -5.12
C SER A 132 -3.09 -5.07 -4.12
N ILE A 133 -3.15 -6.39 -3.86
CA ILE A 133 -2.14 -7.08 -3.02
C ILE A 133 -0.73 -6.98 -3.65
N GLU A 134 -0.66 -6.86 -4.97
CA GLU A 134 0.61 -6.79 -5.70
C GLU A 134 1.28 -5.41 -5.61
N GLU A 135 0.52 -4.39 -5.21
CA GLU A 135 0.98 -3.00 -5.08
C GLU A 135 1.30 -2.61 -3.63
N LEU A 136 1.02 -3.50 -2.68
CA LEU A 136 1.34 -3.38 -1.27
C LEU A 136 2.54 -4.27 -0.91
#